data_9e541044530a9db84f0eade031a0c18e
#
_entry.id   9e541044530a9db84f0eade031a0c18e
#
_cell.length_a   1.000
_cell.length_b   1.000
_cell.length_c   1.000
_cell.angle_alpha   90.00
_cell.angle_beta   90.00
_cell.angle_gamma   90.00
#
_symmetry.space_group_name_H-M   'P 1'
#
loop_
_entity.id
_entity.type
_entity.pdbx_description
1 polymer ?
#
loop_
_entity_poly.entity_id
_entity_poly.type
_entity_poly.pdbx_seq_one_letter_code
_entity_poly.pdbx_strand_id
1 'polypeptide(L)'
;MALTIDRSKRVVGIGSNVVDVIYRVNKVAGPEEKTYILFNDQGGIVKEVIGGVTLNHLSWANLLGTPTGLFGFQGDDRYGIMIREEMDRHGIDRSAIHVRANAPSSFSIVNVAVDANRSIYMARALTGTTTRRDIETHFADYIRSASMVTTEISQLPLESVIAVLEIARDAGIPTVLDVDVPPDFALHIAKLGTAEQFDQAVRLADIVKPSKAAAEQMVEASSPEDRAEKLFAKYGGSLIAITDGERGCVVTDGQQIIRMPARPIHARDTTGAGDAFLGGLIAGLYHDLPLDSLAQLANACGAVCCLVDGAFPLRDRSLEDVRSFYDGDPLAVFRHQEDQKVTDARPKRDPGTVGLESVRLASQALEAVYTSMTPTYYDGAITLIRETEARGGRTHVTGVGKSRHVGHKLAATLQSTGTKAYFLDPTDCNHGDSGQVAEGDVVIALSHSGQTKELLEALATLRRNGAKLISITGNAGSDLALMSDVTLPVPVNREAGPLGLAPTLSTTCQMAVGDGLAMALKVHRGFTPEDFRQYHPSGSLGKRLNERKGS
;
A
#
# COMPACT_ATOMS: atom_id res chain seq x y z
N MET A 1 24.58 27.65 7.60
CA MET A 1 23.68 28.19 8.63
C MET A 1 22.93 27.01 9.23
N ALA A 2 22.90 26.84 10.55
CA ALA A 2 22.17 25.72 11.13
C ALA A 2 20.67 25.86 10.82
N LEU A 3 20.06 24.82 10.26
CA LEU A 3 18.63 24.80 9.96
C LEU A 3 17.85 24.78 11.29
N THR A 4 16.89 25.67 11.43
CA THR A 4 15.99 25.68 12.60
C THR A 4 14.69 24.97 12.22
N ILE A 5 14.45 23.79 12.80
CA ILE A 5 13.29 22.95 12.52
C ILE A 5 12.35 22.95 13.74
N ASP A 6 11.13 23.43 13.56
CA ASP A 6 10.08 23.42 14.59
C ASP A 6 9.41 22.03 14.65
N ARG A 7 9.87 21.18 15.55
CA ARG A 7 9.40 19.79 15.69
C ARG A 7 7.97 19.65 16.24
N SER A 8 7.32 20.75 16.62
CA SER A 8 5.90 20.73 16.96
C SER A 8 4.99 20.71 15.73
N LYS A 9 5.57 20.96 14.56
CA LYS A 9 4.90 21.03 13.26
C LYS A 9 5.30 19.85 12.37
N ARG A 10 4.62 19.68 11.25
CA ARG A 10 4.85 18.60 10.29
C ARG A 10 5.71 19.06 9.11
N VAL A 11 6.37 18.12 8.48
CA VAL A 11 6.98 18.29 7.16
C VAL A 11 5.88 18.17 6.12
N VAL A 12 5.78 19.13 5.21
CA VAL A 12 4.76 19.11 4.15
C VAL A 12 5.40 19.10 2.76
N GLY A 13 4.72 18.50 1.80
CA GLY A 13 5.24 18.44 0.43
C GLY A 13 4.19 18.62 -0.63
N ILE A 14 4.66 19.05 -1.82
CA ILE A 14 3.88 19.09 -3.06
C ILE A 14 4.73 18.56 -4.21
N GLY A 15 4.15 17.72 -5.03
CA GLY A 15 4.78 17.11 -6.19
C GLY A 15 4.03 15.87 -6.65
N SER A 16 4.74 14.93 -7.25
CA SER A 16 4.12 13.73 -7.77
C SER A 16 3.56 12.85 -6.66
N ASN A 17 2.31 12.49 -6.89
CA ASN A 17 1.54 11.52 -6.13
C ASN A 17 0.70 10.76 -7.16
N VAL A 18 1.03 9.51 -7.41
CA VAL A 18 0.56 8.76 -8.57
C VAL A 18 0.13 7.34 -8.20
N VAL A 19 -0.61 6.72 -9.09
CA VAL A 19 -0.76 5.26 -9.12
C VAL A 19 0.11 4.73 -10.25
N ASP A 20 1.07 3.87 -9.92
CA ASP A 20 1.88 3.16 -10.89
C ASP A 20 1.15 1.89 -11.32
N VAL A 21 0.77 1.83 -12.59
CA VAL A 21 0.12 0.68 -13.22
C VAL A 21 1.21 -0.17 -13.88
N ILE A 22 1.56 -1.27 -13.23
CA ILE A 22 2.71 -2.09 -13.63
C ILE A 22 2.25 -3.28 -14.46
N TYR A 23 2.78 -3.37 -15.68
CA TYR A 23 2.61 -4.51 -16.58
C TYR A 23 3.90 -5.33 -16.67
N ARG A 24 3.79 -6.65 -16.61
CA ARG A 24 4.86 -7.54 -17.06
C ARG A 24 4.74 -7.76 -18.56
N VAL A 25 5.83 -7.51 -19.28
CA VAL A 25 5.88 -7.67 -20.75
C VAL A 25 7.01 -8.59 -21.16
N ASN A 26 6.87 -9.20 -22.32
CA ASN A 26 7.93 -10.08 -22.86
C ASN A 26 9.23 -9.29 -23.13
N LYS A 27 9.09 -8.11 -23.75
CA LYS A 27 10.18 -7.14 -23.96
C LYS A 27 9.60 -5.73 -23.94
N VAL A 28 10.41 -4.72 -23.68
CA VAL A 28 10.02 -3.32 -23.93
C VAL A 28 9.98 -3.13 -25.46
N ALA A 29 8.80 -2.75 -25.98
CA ALA A 29 8.64 -2.52 -27.41
C ALA A 29 9.31 -1.20 -27.82
N GLY A 30 10.09 -1.25 -28.91
CA GLY A 30 10.61 -0.06 -29.60
C GLY A 30 9.56 0.61 -30.49
N PRO A 31 9.93 1.69 -31.21
CA PRO A 31 9.05 2.33 -32.17
C PRO A 31 8.55 1.32 -33.21
N GLU A 32 7.23 1.34 -33.47
CA GLU A 32 6.53 0.45 -34.43
C GLU A 32 6.57 -1.06 -34.08
N GLU A 33 7.14 -1.43 -32.93
CA GLU A 33 7.15 -2.82 -32.44
C GLU A 33 5.89 -3.14 -31.62
N LYS A 34 5.55 -4.43 -31.58
CA LYS A 34 4.51 -4.98 -30.71
C LYS A 34 5.14 -5.95 -29.72
N THR A 35 4.61 -5.95 -28.51
CA THR A 35 4.96 -6.93 -27.47
C THR A 35 3.71 -7.44 -26.79
N TYR A 36 3.85 -8.55 -26.06
CA TYR A 36 2.74 -9.12 -25.31
C TYR A 36 2.87 -8.79 -23.83
N ILE A 37 1.73 -8.46 -23.23
CA ILE A 37 1.61 -8.44 -21.76
C ILE A 37 1.58 -9.90 -21.31
N LEU A 38 2.40 -10.21 -20.31
CA LEU A 38 2.49 -11.56 -19.75
C LEU A 38 1.42 -11.74 -18.68
N PHE A 39 0.52 -12.69 -18.92
CA PHE A 39 -0.48 -13.10 -17.94
C PHE A 39 0.16 -14.13 -17.01
N ASN A 40 -0.09 -14.03 -15.71
CA ASN A 40 0.22 -15.10 -14.78
C ASN A 40 -0.97 -16.08 -14.70
N ASP A 41 -0.73 -17.27 -14.15
CA ASP A 41 -1.74 -18.33 -14.00
C ASP A 41 -2.94 -17.93 -13.11
N GLN A 42 -2.85 -16.79 -12.42
CA GLN A 42 -3.89 -16.22 -11.56
C GLN A 42 -4.70 -15.12 -12.24
N GLY A 43 -4.47 -14.85 -13.54
CA GLY A 43 -5.20 -13.82 -14.31
C GLY A 43 -4.85 -12.38 -13.95
N GLY A 44 -3.93 -12.16 -13.01
CA GLY A 44 -3.48 -10.83 -12.58
C GLY A 44 -2.38 -10.30 -13.47
N ILE A 45 -2.75 -9.52 -14.49
CA ILE A 45 -1.81 -8.93 -15.46
C ILE A 45 -1.20 -7.64 -14.93
N VAL A 46 -1.96 -6.91 -14.14
CA VAL A 46 -1.68 -5.55 -13.72
C VAL A 46 -1.53 -5.52 -12.21
N LYS A 47 -0.44 -4.95 -11.74
CA LYS A 47 -0.27 -4.54 -10.35
C LYS A 47 -0.41 -3.03 -10.30
N GLU A 48 -1.31 -2.52 -9.48
CA GLU A 48 -1.44 -1.09 -9.17
C GLU A 48 -0.80 -0.84 -7.80
N VAL A 49 0.14 0.09 -7.74
CA VAL A 49 0.81 0.48 -6.50
C VAL A 49 0.83 2.00 -6.39
N ILE A 50 0.76 2.48 -5.16
CA ILE A 50 0.90 3.91 -4.91
C ILE A 50 2.36 4.30 -5.03
N GLY A 51 2.62 5.46 -5.61
CA GLY A 51 3.94 6.00 -5.85
C GLY A 51 3.91 7.51 -6.05
N GLY A 52 4.96 8.01 -6.65
CA GLY A 52 5.22 9.43 -6.86
C GLY A 52 6.30 9.94 -5.92
N VAL A 53 7.31 10.59 -6.47
CA VAL A 53 8.53 11.04 -5.78
C VAL A 53 8.23 11.72 -4.44
N THR A 54 7.36 12.75 -4.45
CA THR A 54 7.03 13.49 -3.22
C THR A 54 6.26 12.64 -2.21
N LEU A 55 5.29 11.86 -2.66
CA LEU A 55 4.51 11.02 -1.75
C LEU A 55 5.37 9.89 -1.17
N ASN A 56 6.28 9.32 -1.96
CA ASN A 56 7.19 8.27 -1.51
C ASN A 56 8.10 8.80 -0.39
N HIS A 57 8.84 9.90 -0.60
CA HIS A 57 9.76 10.37 0.43
C HIS A 57 9.04 10.87 1.70
N LEU A 58 7.84 11.44 1.60
CA LEU A 58 7.02 11.77 2.76
C LEU A 58 6.58 10.52 3.52
N SER A 59 6.29 9.42 2.81
CA SER A 59 5.90 8.15 3.43
C SER A 59 7.05 7.50 4.19
N TRP A 60 8.27 7.53 3.63
CA TRP A 60 9.47 7.05 4.30
C TRP A 60 9.84 7.91 5.51
N ALA A 61 9.74 9.24 5.41
CA ALA A 61 9.93 10.13 6.57
C ALA A 61 8.89 9.86 7.67
N ASN A 62 7.63 9.63 7.28
CA ASN A 62 6.55 9.29 8.21
C ASN A 62 6.78 7.96 8.92
N LEU A 63 7.27 6.94 8.21
CA LEU A 63 7.66 5.65 8.77
C LEU A 63 8.67 5.82 9.92
N LEU A 64 9.56 6.79 9.81
CA LEU A 64 10.62 7.12 10.78
C LEU A 64 10.16 8.11 11.87
N GLY A 65 8.85 8.30 12.04
CA GLY A 65 8.29 9.11 13.12
C GLY A 65 8.22 10.60 12.84
N THR A 66 8.51 11.05 11.63
CA THR A 66 8.32 12.45 11.23
C THR A 66 6.88 12.69 10.84
N PRO A 67 6.13 13.60 11.48
CA PRO A 67 4.79 13.93 11.04
C PRO A 67 4.83 14.57 9.65
N THR A 68 4.11 13.99 8.68
CA THR A 68 4.12 14.46 7.28
C THR A 68 2.74 14.82 6.77
N GLY A 69 2.69 15.63 5.72
CA GLY A 69 1.48 15.98 5.00
C GLY A 69 1.75 16.27 3.53
N LEU A 70 0.79 15.95 2.67
CA LEU A 70 0.81 16.26 1.25
C LEU A 70 -0.26 17.30 0.95
N PHE A 71 0.09 18.29 0.13
CA PHE A 71 -0.86 19.29 -0.36
C PHE A 71 -0.83 19.37 -1.89
N GLY A 72 -1.91 19.86 -2.47
CA GLY A 72 -2.03 19.95 -3.94
C GLY A 72 -3.41 19.52 -4.43
N PHE A 73 -3.50 19.21 -5.72
CA PHE A 73 -4.74 18.80 -6.35
C PHE A 73 -4.75 17.31 -6.68
N GLN A 74 -5.90 16.68 -6.48
CA GLN A 74 -6.19 15.31 -6.91
C GLN A 74 -7.57 15.25 -7.58
N GLY A 75 -7.78 14.29 -8.45
CA GLY A 75 -9.09 14.03 -9.03
C GLY A 75 -10.03 13.29 -8.07
N ASP A 76 -11.31 13.27 -8.44
CA ASP A 76 -12.33 12.45 -7.80
C ASP A 76 -12.41 11.03 -8.41
N ASP A 77 -11.49 10.71 -9.31
CA ASP A 77 -11.37 9.42 -9.96
C ASP A 77 -10.85 8.31 -9.03
N ARG A 78 -10.86 7.06 -9.54
CA ARG A 78 -10.39 5.88 -8.82
C ARG A 78 -8.97 6.04 -8.27
N TYR A 79 -8.06 6.62 -9.05
CA TYR A 79 -6.66 6.79 -8.65
C TYR A 79 -6.51 7.80 -7.52
N GLY A 80 -7.23 8.93 -7.57
CA GLY A 80 -7.24 9.89 -6.48
C GLY A 80 -7.80 9.31 -5.18
N ILE A 81 -8.81 8.45 -5.26
CA ILE A 81 -9.35 7.73 -4.10
C ILE A 81 -8.28 6.80 -3.52
N MET A 82 -7.62 5.99 -4.35
CA MET A 82 -6.56 5.06 -3.92
C MET A 82 -5.41 5.79 -3.22
N ILE A 83 -4.95 6.91 -3.78
CA ILE A 83 -3.85 7.71 -3.19
C ILE A 83 -4.27 8.24 -1.81
N ARG A 84 -5.45 8.84 -1.68
CA ARG A 84 -5.95 9.37 -0.40
C ARG A 84 -6.14 8.29 0.66
N GLU A 85 -6.61 7.10 0.28
CA GLU A 85 -6.72 5.96 1.18
C GLU A 85 -5.36 5.47 1.67
N GLU A 86 -4.35 5.48 0.81
CA GLU A 86 -2.99 5.10 1.21
C GLU A 86 -2.38 6.15 2.14
N MET A 87 -2.59 7.43 1.88
CA MET A 87 -2.18 8.50 2.79
C MET A 87 -2.81 8.32 4.18
N ASP A 88 -4.11 8.02 4.25
CA ASP A 88 -4.81 7.74 5.52
C ASP A 88 -4.20 6.53 6.26
N ARG A 89 -3.85 5.45 5.53
CA ARG A 89 -3.21 4.26 6.11
C ARG A 89 -1.86 4.56 6.73
N HIS A 90 -1.10 5.44 6.12
CA HIS A 90 0.23 5.84 6.58
C HIS A 90 0.19 7.01 7.56
N GLY A 91 -0.97 7.59 7.85
CA GLY A 91 -1.11 8.74 8.74
C GLY A 91 -0.53 10.03 8.16
N ILE A 92 -0.43 10.13 6.84
CA ILE A 92 0.01 11.33 6.12
C ILE A 92 -1.17 12.30 6.08
N ASP A 93 -0.98 13.53 6.57
CA ASP A 93 -2.04 14.54 6.53
C ASP A 93 -2.38 14.93 5.10
N ARG A 94 -3.67 14.90 4.79
CA ARG A 94 -4.23 15.27 3.49
C ARG A 94 -5.26 16.41 3.57
N SER A 95 -5.27 17.14 4.68
CA SER A 95 -6.23 18.21 4.90
C SER A 95 -6.14 19.34 3.87
N ALA A 96 -4.98 19.48 3.23
CA ALA A 96 -4.73 20.43 2.14
C ALA A 96 -4.71 19.77 0.74
N ILE A 97 -5.31 18.60 0.58
CA ILE A 97 -5.60 18.03 -0.73
C ILE A 97 -6.94 18.59 -1.23
N HIS A 98 -6.90 19.32 -2.32
CA HIS A 98 -8.09 19.84 -3.00
C HIS A 98 -8.54 18.87 -4.10
N VAL A 99 -9.69 18.23 -3.90
CA VAL A 99 -10.26 17.30 -4.89
C VAL A 99 -11.02 18.07 -5.96
N ARG A 100 -10.62 17.93 -7.21
CA ARG A 100 -11.29 18.52 -8.38
C ARG A 100 -12.23 17.51 -9.01
N ALA A 101 -13.50 17.87 -9.11
CA ALA A 101 -14.53 17.04 -9.72
C ALA A 101 -14.30 16.85 -11.23
N ASN A 102 -14.56 15.65 -11.72
CA ASN A 102 -14.41 15.25 -13.14
C ASN A 102 -12.99 15.50 -13.70
N ALA A 103 -11.97 15.45 -12.85
CA ALA A 103 -10.59 15.62 -13.24
C ALA A 103 -9.78 14.34 -12.96
N PRO A 104 -8.84 13.95 -13.85
CA PRO A 104 -8.01 12.78 -13.63
C PRO A 104 -6.92 13.07 -12.60
N SER A 105 -6.65 12.10 -11.74
CA SER A 105 -5.43 12.07 -10.92
C SER A 105 -4.22 11.64 -11.75
N SER A 106 -3.03 11.97 -11.28
CA SER A 106 -1.78 11.57 -11.94
C SER A 106 -1.57 10.06 -11.84
N PHE A 107 -1.05 9.45 -12.90
CA PHE A 107 -0.70 8.02 -12.90
C PHE A 107 0.49 7.76 -13.83
N SER A 108 1.12 6.61 -13.69
CA SER A 108 2.11 6.14 -14.65
C SER A 108 1.78 4.73 -15.16
N ILE A 109 2.25 4.40 -16.35
CA ILE A 109 2.26 3.04 -16.89
C ILE A 109 3.70 2.57 -16.92
N VAL A 110 3.98 1.50 -16.19
CA VAL A 110 5.32 0.91 -16.07
C VAL A 110 5.31 -0.46 -16.71
N ASN A 111 6.01 -0.60 -17.84
CA ASN A 111 6.22 -1.90 -18.47
C ASN A 111 7.55 -2.46 -18.02
N VAL A 112 7.55 -3.64 -17.40
CA VAL A 112 8.75 -4.34 -16.92
C VAL A 112 8.92 -5.61 -17.73
N ALA A 113 9.98 -5.70 -18.50
CA ALA A 113 10.31 -6.85 -19.32
C ALA A 113 10.96 -7.99 -18.51
N VAL A 114 11.00 -9.20 -19.09
CA VAL A 114 11.62 -10.38 -18.46
C VAL A 114 13.12 -10.22 -18.20
N ASP A 115 13.79 -9.37 -18.98
CA ASP A 115 15.21 -9.01 -18.83
C ASP A 115 15.45 -7.84 -17.84
N ALA A 116 14.43 -7.45 -17.07
CA ALA A 116 14.40 -6.34 -16.14
C ALA A 116 14.50 -4.93 -16.77
N ASN A 117 14.55 -4.80 -18.10
CA ASN A 117 14.40 -3.52 -18.76
C ASN A 117 12.99 -2.97 -18.53
N ARG A 118 12.87 -1.64 -18.46
CA ARG A 118 11.59 -0.99 -18.21
C ARG A 118 11.37 0.24 -19.08
N SER A 119 10.10 0.55 -19.35
CA SER A 119 9.65 1.84 -19.87
C SER A 119 8.58 2.42 -18.97
N ILE A 120 8.60 3.74 -18.77
CA ILE A 120 7.67 4.46 -17.89
C ILE A 120 7.00 5.56 -18.73
N TYR A 121 5.67 5.56 -18.75
CA TYR A 121 4.86 6.61 -19.35
C TYR A 121 4.12 7.34 -18.24
N MET A 122 4.35 8.65 -18.09
CA MET A 122 3.80 9.47 -17.01
C MET A 122 2.64 10.34 -17.51
N ALA A 123 1.50 10.26 -16.84
CA ALA A 123 0.38 11.18 -16.97
C ALA A 123 0.38 12.14 -15.78
N ARG A 124 0.93 13.34 -15.97
CA ARG A 124 1.09 14.33 -14.88
C ARG A 124 -0.22 14.95 -14.40
N ALA A 125 -1.29 14.87 -15.21
CA ALA A 125 -2.65 15.31 -14.91
C ALA A 125 -2.68 16.63 -14.07
N LEU A 126 -3.35 16.63 -12.93
CA LEU A 126 -3.49 17.83 -12.08
C LEU A 126 -2.16 18.33 -11.50
N THR A 127 -1.22 17.44 -11.19
CA THR A 127 0.13 17.86 -10.73
C THR A 127 0.83 18.70 -11.79
N GLY A 128 0.78 18.28 -13.06
CA GLY A 128 1.43 18.99 -14.15
C GLY A 128 0.75 20.27 -14.61
N THR A 129 -0.47 20.56 -14.13
CA THR A 129 -1.23 21.77 -14.43
C THR A 129 -1.35 22.73 -13.25
N THR A 130 -0.73 22.42 -12.13
CA THR A 130 -0.69 23.30 -10.96
C THR A 130 0.14 24.55 -11.28
N THR A 131 -0.43 25.73 -11.09
CA THR A 131 0.20 27.00 -11.41
C THR A 131 0.76 27.69 -10.18
N ARG A 132 1.65 28.68 -10.37
CA ARG A 132 2.10 29.58 -9.31
C ARG A 132 0.92 30.20 -8.55
N ARG A 133 -0.10 30.68 -9.27
CA ARG A 133 -1.30 31.27 -8.68
C ARG A 133 -2.06 30.28 -7.80
N ASP A 134 -2.14 29.01 -8.19
CA ASP A 134 -2.76 27.96 -7.37
C ASP A 134 -2.02 27.82 -6.04
N ILE A 135 -0.68 27.81 -6.06
CA ILE A 135 0.16 27.74 -4.85
C ILE A 135 -0.11 28.92 -3.93
N GLU A 136 -0.02 30.13 -4.46
CA GLU A 136 -0.20 31.38 -3.69
C GLU A 136 -1.62 31.52 -3.11
N THR A 137 -2.64 31.05 -3.87
CA THR A 137 -4.05 31.23 -3.47
C THR A 137 -4.54 30.16 -2.50
N HIS A 138 -4.12 28.90 -2.69
CA HIS A 138 -4.73 27.77 -1.99
C HIS A 138 -3.84 27.15 -0.92
N PHE A 139 -2.51 27.31 -1.02
CA PHE A 139 -1.58 26.53 -0.20
C PHE A 139 -0.60 27.36 0.62
N ALA A 140 -0.55 28.68 0.43
CA ALA A 140 0.41 29.54 1.12
C ALA A 140 0.36 29.40 2.66
N ASP A 141 -0.83 29.34 3.25
CA ASP A 141 -0.98 29.24 4.71
C ASP A 141 -0.59 27.84 5.21
N TYR A 142 -0.86 26.78 4.42
CA TYR A 142 -0.42 25.43 4.77
C TYR A 142 1.10 25.32 4.72
N ILE A 143 1.75 25.91 3.72
CA ILE A 143 3.21 26.02 3.62
C ILE A 143 3.77 26.74 4.85
N ARG A 144 3.22 27.90 5.24
CA ARG A 144 3.66 28.69 6.42
C ARG A 144 3.47 27.96 7.75
N SER A 145 2.60 26.98 7.81
CA SER A 145 2.36 26.17 9.00
C SER A 145 3.36 25.02 9.19
N ALA A 146 4.24 24.77 8.22
CA ALA A 146 5.14 23.62 8.21
C ALA A 146 6.38 23.77 9.10
N SER A 147 7.00 22.65 9.45
CA SER A 147 8.35 22.59 10.03
C SER A 147 9.43 22.60 8.95
N MET A 148 9.13 22.04 7.80
CA MET A 148 9.98 21.92 6.62
C MET A 148 9.07 21.70 5.41
N VAL A 149 9.48 22.21 4.24
CA VAL A 149 8.73 22.04 2.99
C VAL A 149 9.57 21.29 1.98
N THR A 150 8.99 20.26 1.35
CA THR A 150 9.65 19.49 0.29
C THR A 150 8.89 19.58 -1.02
N THR A 151 9.62 19.62 -2.12
CA THR A 151 9.10 19.59 -3.49
C THR A 151 10.11 18.94 -4.44
N GLU A 152 9.76 18.83 -5.71
CA GLU A 152 10.55 18.08 -6.68
C GLU A 152 10.63 18.77 -8.04
N ILE A 153 11.68 18.44 -8.81
CA ILE A 153 11.75 18.67 -10.24
C ILE A 153 11.57 17.31 -10.95
N SER A 154 10.32 16.99 -11.28
CA SER A 154 9.93 15.77 -11.99
C SER A 154 8.60 15.98 -12.75
N GLN A 155 7.54 16.42 -12.08
CA GLN A 155 6.22 16.58 -12.69
C GLN A 155 5.61 17.98 -12.54
N LEU A 156 5.96 18.70 -11.47
CA LEU A 156 5.42 20.02 -11.17
C LEU A 156 6.07 21.08 -12.05
N PRO A 157 5.31 22.08 -12.61
CA PRO A 157 5.89 23.21 -13.31
C PRO A 157 6.89 23.98 -12.44
N LEU A 158 8.03 24.40 -13.00
CA LEU A 158 9.08 25.10 -12.25
C LEU A 158 8.61 26.41 -11.61
N GLU A 159 7.68 27.12 -12.23
CA GLU A 159 7.07 28.32 -11.62
C GLU A 159 6.37 28.01 -10.29
N SER A 160 5.74 26.84 -10.19
CA SER A 160 5.06 26.38 -8.98
C SER A 160 6.05 25.91 -7.92
N VAL A 161 7.10 25.19 -8.33
CA VAL A 161 8.24 24.82 -7.47
C VAL A 161 8.85 26.08 -6.85
N ILE A 162 9.15 27.10 -7.66
CA ILE A 162 9.70 28.38 -7.21
C ILE A 162 8.76 29.07 -6.22
N ALA A 163 7.45 29.11 -6.49
CA ALA A 163 6.48 29.74 -5.60
C ALA A 163 6.45 29.07 -4.21
N VAL A 164 6.51 27.72 -4.17
CA VAL A 164 6.57 26.96 -2.91
C VAL A 164 7.82 27.33 -2.12
N LEU A 165 8.98 27.34 -2.78
CA LEU A 165 10.27 27.62 -2.14
C LEU A 165 10.36 29.09 -1.66
N GLU A 166 9.84 30.05 -2.42
CA GLU A 166 9.79 31.46 -2.05
C GLU A 166 8.90 31.68 -0.80
N ILE A 167 7.68 31.11 -0.79
CA ILE A 167 6.77 31.24 0.36
C ILE A 167 7.38 30.63 1.62
N ALA A 168 8.01 29.45 1.51
CA ALA A 168 8.67 28.79 2.64
C ALA A 168 9.86 29.62 3.16
N ARG A 169 10.71 30.09 2.25
CA ARG A 169 11.89 30.91 2.57
C ARG A 169 11.51 32.24 3.24
N ASP A 170 10.46 32.93 2.73
CA ASP A 170 9.96 34.17 3.31
C ASP A 170 9.41 33.95 4.72
N ALA A 171 8.93 32.76 5.02
CA ALA A 171 8.48 32.34 6.34
C ALA A 171 9.59 31.77 7.24
N GLY A 172 10.83 31.72 6.77
CA GLY A 172 11.96 31.15 7.51
C GLY A 172 11.87 29.62 7.71
N ILE A 173 11.15 28.92 6.81
CA ILE A 173 10.94 27.48 6.88
C ILE A 173 11.94 26.77 5.97
N PRO A 174 12.72 25.79 6.49
CA PRO A 174 13.66 25.02 5.69
C PRO A 174 13.00 24.30 4.51
N THR A 175 13.72 24.29 3.38
CA THR A 175 13.23 23.76 2.11
C THR A 175 14.08 22.59 1.61
N VAL A 176 13.43 21.58 1.05
CA VAL A 176 14.04 20.40 0.43
C VAL A 176 13.60 20.31 -1.02
N LEU A 177 14.55 20.19 -1.92
CA LEU A 177 14.30 20.01 -3.35
C LEU A 177 14.89 18.68 -3.83
N ASP A 178 14.04 17.80 -4.30
CA ASP A 178 14.45 16.63 -5.07
C ASP A 178 14.63 17.00 -6.56
N VAL A 179 15.83 16.85 -7.08
CA VAL A 179 16.06 16.94 -8.53
C VAL A 179 16.11 15.52 -9.08
N ASP A 180 14.93 14.93 -9.22
CA ASP A 180 14.75 13.52 -9.60
C ASP A 180 15.17 13.24 -11.03
N VAL A 181 14.86 14.16 -11.94
CA VAL A 181 15.17 14.01 -13.37
C VAL A 181 16.31 14.95 -13.82
N PRO A 182 17.11 14.54 -14.84
CA PRO A 182 18.14 15.38 -15.41
C PRO A 182 17.60 16.69 -15.99
N PRO A 183 18.38 17.81 -15.97
CA PRO A 183 18.00 19.09 -16.57
C PRO A 183 17.48 18.97 -18.01
N ASP A 184 18.13 18.19 -18.87
CA ASP A 184 17.66 18.00 -20.26
C ASP A 184 16.27 17.38 -20.33
N PHE A 185 15.97 16.41 -19.46
CA PHE A 185 14.64 15.83 -19.39
C PHE A 185 13.62 16.87 -18.89
N ALA A 186 13.93 17.58 -17.80
CA ALA A 186 13.04 18.57 -17.21
C ALA A 186 12.67 19.69 -18.19
N LEU A 187 13.66 20.20 -18.94
CA LEU A 187 13.51 21.35 -19.83
C LEU A 187 12.98 21.00 -21.22
N HIS A 188 13.50 19.94 -21.83
CA HIS A 188 13.24 19.65 -23.25
C HIS A 188 12.18 18.56 -23.46
N ILE A 189 12.08 17.59 -22.55
CA ILE A 189 11.10 16.48 -22.67
C ILE A 189 9.86 16.79 -21.85
N ALA A 190 10.01 17.00 -20.55
CA ALA A 190 8.89 17.30 -19.66
C ALA A 190 8.38 18.75 -19.78
N LYS A 191 9.22 19.66 -20.29
CA LYS A 191 8.90 21.10 -20.50
C LYS A 191 8.34 21.75 -19.23
N LEU A 192 9.04 21.55 -18.10
CA LEU A 192 8.62 22.05 -16.79
C LEU A 192 8.82 23.56 -16.65
N GLY A 193 9.71 24.15 -17.44
CA GLY A 193 10.03 25.58 -17.43
C GLY A 193 11.30 25.89 -18.21
N THR A 194 11.98 27.00 -17.84
CA THR A 194 13.23 27.44 -18.46
C THR A 194 14.47 27.05 -17.64
N ALA A 195 15.67 27.15 -18.26
CA ALA A 195 16.93 26.89 -17.56
C ALA A 195 17.16 27.88 -16.40
N GLU A 196 16.77 29.14 -16.57
CA GLU A 196 16.84 30.16 -15.51
C GLU A 196 15.94 29.78 -14.32
N GLN A 197 14.72 29.29 -14.60
CA GLN A 197 13.80 28.83 -13.55
C GLN A 197 14.33 27.57 -12.85
N PHE A 198 14.98 26.67 -13.59
CA PHE A 198 15.66 25.52 -12.99
C PHE A 198 16.75 25.94 -12.02
N ASP A 199 17.68 26.79 -12.46
CA ASP A 199 18.75 27.30 -11.60
C ASP A 199 18.21 28.12 -10.42
N GLN A 200 17.13 28.90 -10.61
CA GLN A 200 16.45 29.63 -9.54
C GLN A 200 15.89 28.69 -8.48
N ALA A 201 15.18 27.66 -8.89
CA ALA A 201 14.60 26.67 -7.95
C ALA A 201 15.69 25.99 -7.11
N VAL A 202 16.80 25.57 -7.73
CA VAL A 202 17.92 24.95 -7.02
C VAL A 202 18.58 25.92 -6.03
N ARG A 203 18.76 27.21 -6.38
CA ARG A 203 19.32 28.23 -5.48
C ARG A 203 18.42 28.63 -4.33
N LEU A 204 17.11 28.47 -4.47
CA LEU A 204 16.15 28.79 -3.42
C LEU A 204 16.08 27.70 -2.35
N ALA A 205 16.48 26.47 -2.66
CA ALA A 205 16.39 25.36 -1.74
C ALA A 205 17.55 25.33 -0.75
N ASP A 206 17.26 25.05 0.52
CA ASP A 206 18.27 24.86 1.57
C ASP A 206 18.94 23.51 1.46
N ILE A 207 18.18 22.49 1.08
CA ILE A 207 18.64 21.10 0.93
C ILE A 207 18.31 20.65 -0.49
N VAL A 208 19.33 20.19 -1.22
CA VAL A 208 19.16 19.69 -2.59
C VAL A 208 19.65 18.25 -2.68
N LYS A 209 18.76 17.39 -3.16
CA LYS A 209 19.11 15.98 -3.44
C LYS A 209 18.91 15.72 -4.94
N PRO A 210 19.94 15.85 -5.76
CA PRO A 210 19.86 15.43 -7.15
C PRO A 210 20.02 13.90 -7.26
N SER A 211 19.32 13.31 -8.23
CA SER A 211 19.68 11.97 -8.71
C SER A 211 21.09 11.99 -9.30
N LYS A 212 21.74 10.82 -9.41
CA LYS A 212 23.08 10.74 -10.03
C LYS A 212 23.09 11.38 -11.42
N ALA A 213 22.13 11.02 -12.27
CA ALA A 213 22.05 11.53 -13.65
C ALA A 213 21.80 13.05 -13.69
N ALA A 214 21.00 13.57 -12.77
CA ALA A 214 20.79 15.02 -12.64
C ALA A 214 22.07 15.72 -12.19
N ALA A 215 22.75 15.22 -11.17
CA ALA A 215 24.00 15.79 -10.66
C ALA A 215 25.11 15.81 -11.74
N GLU A 216 25.19 14.77 -12.57
CA GLU A 216 26.14 14.68 -13.68
C GLU A 216 25.93 15.74 -14.76
N GLN A 217 24.67 16.10 -15.04
CA GLN A 217 24.36 17.19 -15.99
C GLN A 217 24.45 18.58 -15.36
N MET A 218 24.24 18.73 -14.05
CA MET A 218 24.27 20.01 -13.37
C MET A 218 25.69 20.59 -13.26
N VAL A 219 26.70 19.72 -13.06
CA VAL A 219 28.12 20.10 -12.99
C VAL A 219 29.03 18.98 -13.48
N GLU A 220 30.07 19.36 -14.21
CA GLU A 220 31.18 18.46 -14.57
C GLU A 220 32.09 18.23 -13.36
N ALA A 221 32.45 16.99 -13.08
CA ALA A 221 33.27 16.63 -11.94
C ALA A 221 34.10 15.35 -12.19
N SER A 222 35.21 15.23 -11.48
CA SER A 222 36.13 14.09 -11.56
C SER A 222 35.76 12.95 -10.63
N SER A 223 35.02 13.23 -9.57
CA SER A 223 34.52 12.26 -8.60
C SER A 223 33.16 12.68 -8.05
N PRO A 224 32.42 11.78 -7.37
CA PRO A 224 31.19 12.15 -6.67
C PRO A 224 31.40 13.22 -5.59
N GLU A 225 32.53 13.20 -4.90
CA GLU A 225 32.88 14.19 -3.88
C GLU A 225 33.15 15.57 -4.53
N ASP A 226 33.97 15.64 -5.59
CA ASP A 226 34.21 16.85 -6.38
C ASP A 226 32.87 17.43 -6.93
N ARG A 227 31.96 16.54 -7.32
CA ARG A 227 30.62 16.94 -7.77
C ARG A 227 29.80 17.59 -6.66
N ALA A 228 29.82 17.02 -5.46
CA ALA A 228 29.11 17.56 -4.32
C ALA A 228 29.66 18.96 -3.92
N GLU A 229 30.99 19.11 -3.90
CA GLU A 229 31.64 20.41 -3.66
C GLU A 229 31.24 21.46 -4.71
N LYS A 230 31.31 21.11 -5.99
CA LYS A 230 30.97 22.01 -7.09
C LYS A 230 29.48 22.39 -7.09
N LEU A 231 28.59 21.47 -6.78
CA LEU A 231 27.16 21.78 -6.63
C LEU A 231 26.94 22.74 -5.46
N PHE A 232 27.58 22.48 -4.31
CA PHE A 232 27.49 23.36 -3.15
C PHE A 232 28.05 24.76 -3.47
N ALA A 233 29.20 24.84 -4.13
CA ALA A 233 29.80 26.12 -4.55
C ALA A 233 28.93 26.89 -5.56
N LYS A 234 28.27 26.18 -6.49
CA LYS A 234 27.42 26.79 -7.53
C LYS A 234 26.08 27.29 -7.00
N TYR A 235 25.43 26.51 -6.15
CA TYR A 235 24.04 26.76 -5.74
C TYR A 235 23.90 27.24 -4.30
N GLY A 236 24.86 26.94 -3.42
CA GLY A 236 24.77 27.23 -1.98
C GLY A 236 23.86 26.25 -1.26
N GLY A 237 23.11 26.77 -0.28
CA GLY A 237 22.21 25.98 0.57
C GLY A 237 22.87 25.56 1.88
N SER A 238 22.26 24.61 2.56
CA SER A 238 22.74 24.03 3.82
C SER A 238 23.21 22.58 3.67
N LEU A 239 22.71 21.87 2.65
CA LEU A 239 23.06 20.47 2.43
C LEU A 239 22.90 20.08 0.95
N ILE A 240 23.86 19.34 0.43
CA ILE A 240 23.76 18.63 -0.86
C ILE A 240 23.91 17.13 -0.59
N ALA A 241 22.99 16.32 -1.11
CA ALA A 241 23.03 14.87 -0.98
C ALA A 241 22.89 14.19 -2.36
N ILE A 242 23.91 13.49 -2.82
CA ILE A 242 23.93 12.81 -4.13
C ILE A 242 23.89 11.30 -3.91
N THR A 243 22.89 10.63 -4.49
CA THR A 243 22.83 9.16 -4.52
C THR A 243 23.65 8.61 -5.68
N ASP A 244 24.39 7.50 -5.45
CA ASP A 244 25.25 6.84 -6.44
C ASP A 244 24.94 5.34 -6.59
N GLY A 245 23.68 4.95 -6.42
CA GLY A 245 23.19 3.58 -6.58
C GLY A 245 23.91 2.60 -5.66
N GLU A 246 24.45 1.52 -6.23
CA GLU A 246 25.19 0.48 -5.48
C GLU A 246 26.48 0.97 -4.80
N ARG A 247 26.95 2.15 -5.11
CA ARG A 247 28.12 2.77 -4.47
C ARG A 247 27.75 3.64 -3.27
N GLY A 248 26.47 3.82 -2.96
CA GLY A 248 25.99 4.56 -1.80
C GLY A 248 25.66 6.01 -2.09
N CYS A 249 26.17 6.94 -1.28
CA CYS A 249 25.89 8.37 -1.43
C CYS A 249 27.07 9.25 -1.01
N VAL A 250 26.99 10.52 -1.41
CA VAL A 250 27.88 11.61 -0.93
C VAL A 250 26.99 12.72 -0.39
N VAL A 251 27.26 13.17 0.82
CA VAL A 251 26.54 14.26 1.49
C VAL A 251 27.53 15.31 1.97
N THR A 252 27.20 16.59 1.75
CA THR A 252 28.04 17.72 2.22
C THR A 252 27.19 18.86 2.77
N ASP A 253 27.67 19.47 3.86
CA ASP A 253 27.14 20.71 4.44
C ASP A 253 28.02 21.94 4.10
N GLY A 254 28.97 21.76 3.18
CA GLY A 254 29.96 22.76 2.79
C GLY A 254 31.16 22.88 3.72
N GLN A 255 31.17 22.21 4.88
CA GLN A 255 32.30 22.16 5.82
C GLN A 255 32.95 20.78 5.81
N GLN A 256 32.17 19.74 5.66
CA GLN A 256 32.61 18.36 5.58
C GLN A 256 31.88 17.61 4.46
N ILE A 257 32.53 16.56 3.98
CA ILE A 257 31.97 15.65 2.97
C ILE A 257 31.98 14.26 3.55
N ILE A 258 30.82 13.64 3.57
CA ILE A 258 30.63 12.25 3.99
C ILE A 258 30.37 11.40 2.75
N ARG A 259 31.21 10.40 2.50
CA ARG A 259 30.91 9.31 1.57
C ARG A 259 30.45 8.10 2.35
N MET A 260 29.21 7.69 2.11
CA MET A 260 28.61 6.52 2.74
C MET A 260 28.47 5.40 1.70
N PRO A 261 29.15 4.25 1.87
CA PRO A 261 29.01 3.11 0.97
C PRO A 261 27.63 2.50 1.08
N ALA A 262 27.11 1.95 -0.03
CA ALA A 262 25.85 1.21 0.01
C ALA A 262 25.98 -0.08 0.84
N ARG A 263 24.89 -0.49 1.48
CA ARG A 263 24.80 -1.82 2.09
C ARG A 263 24.71 -2.88 1.00
N PRO A 264 25.49 -3.96 1.07
CA PRO A 264 25.36 -5.08 0.13
C PRO A 264 23.99 -5.75 0.29
N ILE A 265 23.21 -5.75 -0.77
CA ILE A 265 21.87 -6.35 -0.80
C ILE A 265 21.67 -7.09 -2.12
N HIS A 266 20.73 -8.02 -2.14
CA HIS A 266 20.17 -8.54 -3.39
C HIS A 266 18.92 -7.72 -3.73
N ALA A 267 19.09 -6.71 -4.56
CA ALA A 267 17.99 -5.82 -4.96
C ALA A 267 16.94 -6.60 -5.75
N ARG A 268 15.68 -6.43 -5.35
CA ARG A 268 14.50 -6.97 -6.03
C ARG A 268 13.91 -5.95 -7.01
N ASP A 269 13.79 -4.72 -6.56
CA ASP A 269 13.32 -3.57 -7.34
C ASP A 269 14.01 -2.31 -6.85
N THR A 270 14.63 -1.53 -7.73
CA THR A 270 15.34 -0.29 -7.36
C THR A 270 14.46 0.96 -7.49
N THR A 271 13.18 0.78 -7.83
CA THR A 271 12.23 1.88 -7.97
C THR A 271 12.00 2.56 -6.62
N GLY A 272 12.11 3.88 -6.57
CA GLY A 272 11.91 4.68 -5.37
C GLY A 272 13.03 4.62 -4.33
N ALA A 273 14.17 3.96 -4.61
CA ALA A 273 15.30 3.96 -3.69
C ALA A 273 15.83 5.38 -3.39
N GLY A 274 15.82 6.27 -4.39
CA GLY A 274 16.16 7.67 -4.24
C GLY A 274 15.16 8.44 -3.39
N ASP A 275 13.88 8.11 -3.50
CA ASP A 275 12.80 8.71 -2.71
C ASP A 275 12.88 8.25 -1.25
N ALA A 276 13.14 6.94 -1.04
CA ALA A 276 13.35 6.39 0.29
C ALA A 276 14.58 6.98 0.98
N PHE A 277 15.67 7.14 0.23
CA PHE A 277 16.85 7.86 0.70
C PHE A 277 16.50 9.28 1.16
N LEU A 278 15.74 10.04 0.35
CA LEU A 278 15.32 11.40 0.72
C LEU A 278 14.39 11.40 1.94
N GLY A 279 13.50 10.43 2.04
CA GLY A 279 12.66 10.26 3.22
C GLY A 279 13.47 10.02 4.50
N GLY A 280 14.50 9.20 4.44
CA GLY A 280 15.47 9.00 5.52
C GLY A 280 16.26 10.26 5.86
N LEU A 281 16.67 11.02 4.84
CA LEU A 281 17.36 12.31 5.00
C LEU A 281 16.46 13.33 5.72
N ILE A 282 15.21 13.49 5.28
CA ILE A 282 14.21 14.37 5.90
C ILE A 282 13.97 13.99 7.37
N ALA A 283 13.79 12.71 7.65
CA ALA A 283 13.61 12.22 9.01
C ALA A 283 14.82 12.49 9.89
N GLY A 284 16.01 12.21 9.40
CA GLY A 284 17.25 12.47 10.14
C GLY A 284 17.44 13.96 10.44
N LEU A 285 17.15 14.85 9.51
CA LEU A 285 17.18 16.29 9.72
C LEU A 285 16.12 16.72 10.74
N TYR A 286 14.89 16.22 10.63
CA TYR A 286 13.82 16.50 11.56
C TYR A 286 14.18 16.08 13.00
N HIS A 287 14.91 14.99 13.16
CA HIS A 287 15.37 14.47 14.45
C HIS A 287 16.79 14.94 14.86
N ASP A 288 17.40 15.87 14.09
CA ASP A 288 18.69 16.50 14.40
C ASP A 288 19.87 15.53 14.47
N LEU A 289 19.91 14.60 13.55
CA LEU A 289 21.04 13.66 13.46
C LEU A 289 22.30 14.36 12.93
N PRO A 290 23.50 14.00 13.46
CA PRO A 290 24.76 14.44 12.87
C PRO A 290 24.91 13.93 11.43
N LEU A 291 25.72 14.61 10.62
CA LEU A 291 25.79 14.40 9.18
C LEU A 291 26.13 12.96 8.75
N ASP A 292 26.98 12.28 9.49
CA ASP A 292 27.34 10.88 9.25
C ASP A 292 26.16 9.93 9.51
N SER A 293 25.48 10.12 10.64
CA SER A 293 24.28 9.34 11.01
C SER A 293 23.11 9.62 10.06
N LEU A 294 22.98 10.87 9.61
CA LEU A 294 22.03 11.31 8.61
C LEU A 294 22.24 10.56 7.28
N ALA A 295 23.48 10.55 6.77
CA ALA A 295 23.84 9.85 5.56
C ALA A 295 23.61 8.34 5.67
N GLN A 296 23.93 7.75 6.84
CA GLN A 296 23.72 6.34 7.12
C GLN A 296 22.24 5.96 7.12
N LEU A 297 21.38 6.75 7.80
CA LEU A 297 19.94 6.52 7.86
C LEU A 297 19.30 6.62 6.47
N ALA A 298 19.64 7.67 5.73
CA ALA A 298 19.17 7.88 4.36
C ALA A 298 19.55 6.69 3.45
N ASN A 299 20.80 6.24 3.53
CA ASN A 299 21.31 5.12 2.76
C ASN A 299 20.65 3.77 3.14
N ALA A 300 20.37 3.57 4.44
CA ALA A 300 19.63 2.40 4.93
C ALA A 300 18.21 2.36 4.36
N CYS A 301 17.49 3.49 4.34
CA CYS A 301 16.15 3.58 3.72
C CYS A 301 16.18 3.22 2.23
N GLY A 302 17.13 3.77 1.49
CA GLY A 302 17.32 3.44 0.06
C GLY A 302 17.57 1.95 -0.17
N ALA A 303 18.42 1.32 0.66
CA ALA A 303 18.72 -0.10 0.57
C ALA A 303 17.49 -0.96 0.91
N VAL A 304 16.73 -0.62 1.96
CA VAL A 304 15.52 -1.35 2.36
C VAL A 304 14.42 -1.25 1.29
N CYS A 305 14.27 -0.08 0.65
CA CYS A 305 13.35 0.08 -0.47
C CYS A 305 13.63 -0.94 -1.59
N CYS A 306 14.89 -1.22 -1.87
CA CYS A 306 15.27 -2.17 -2.91
C CYS A 306 14.95 -3.66 -2.58
N LEU A 307 14.57 -4.00 -1.35
CA LEU A 307 14.24 -5.38 -0.95
C LEU A 307 12.80 -5.78 -1.27
N VAL A 308 11.96 -4.84 -1.67
CA VAL A 308 10.52 -5.04 -1.94
C VAL A 308 10.15 -4.54 -3.33
N ASP A 309 8.97 -4.90 -3.83
CA ASP A 309 8.44 -4.37 -5.08
C ASP A 309 7.74 -3.03 -4.83
N GLY A 310 8.12 -1.99 -5.57
CA GLY A 310 7.54 -0.65 -5.48
C GLY A 310 8.28 0.26 -4.50
N ALA A 311 7.93 1.55 -4.51
CA ALA A 311 8.65 2.61 -3.81
C ALA A 311 8.12 2.91 -2.40
N PHE A 312 6.92 2.43 -2.07
CA PHE A 312 6.24 2.74 -0.83
C PHE A 312 6.69 1.81 0.31
N PRO A 313 6.90 2.31 1.55
CA PRO A 313 7.35 1.46 2.65
C PRO A 313 6.27 0.48 3.11
N LEU A 314 6.67 -0.74 3.45
CA LEU A 314 5.82 -1.78 4.05
C LEU A 314 5.82 -1.65 5.58
N ARG A 315 5.41 -0.51 6.10
CA ARG A 315 5.27 -0.19 7.55
C ARG A 315 6.24 -0.96 8.49
N ASP A 316 5.71 -1.81 9.38
CA ASP A 316 6.49 -2.45 10.45
C ASP A 316 7.69 -3.24 9.91
N ARG A 317 7.52 -3.93 8.79
CA ARG A 317 8.62 -4.67 8.15
C ARG A 317 9.73 -3.74 7.67
N SER A 318 9.39 -2.68 6.93
CA SER A 318 10.41 -1.73 6.46
C SER A 318 11.10 -1.02 7.60
N LEU A 319 10.40 -0.75 8.71
CA LEU A 319 11.00 -0.14 9.90
C LEU A 319 11.99 -1.09 10.58
N GLU A 320 11.67 -2.38 10.73
CA GLU A 320 12.59 -3.40 11.24
C GLU A 320 13.82 -3.55 10.35
N ASP A 321 13.61 -3.60 9.04
CA ASP A 321 14.69 -3.71 8.07
C ASP A 321 15.61 -2.47 8.14
N VAL A 322 15.07 -1.24 8.23
CA VAL A 322 15.87 -0.01 8.42
C VAL A 322 16.67 -0.08 9.72
N ARG A 323 16.07 -0.51 10.83
CA ARG A 323 16.78 -0.70 12.11
C ARG A 323 17.95 -1.67 11.99
N SER A 324 17.82 -2.73 11.19
CA SER A 324 18.88 -3.71 10.98
C SER A 324 20.04 -3.19 10.11
N PHE A 325 19.77 -2.21 9.25
CA PHE A 325 20.77 -1.59 8.36
C PHE A 325 21.43 -0.35 8.93
N TYR A 326 20.91 0.21 10.02
CA TYR A 326 21.44 1.39 10.67
C TYR A 326 22.36 1.01 11.85
N ASP A 327 23.68 1.24 11.70
CA ASP A 327 24.69 0.88 12.69
C ASP A 327 24.92 2.01 13.72
N GLY A 328 23.93 2.40 14.46
CA GLY A 328 24.07 3.44 15.47
C GLY A 328 23.12 3.19 16.63
N ASP A 329 22.96 4.18 17.54
CA ASP A 329 21.81 4.18 18.43
C ASP A 329 20.59 4.71 17.63
N PRO A 330 19.81 3.82 16.95
CA PRO A 330 18.61 4.24 16.24
C PRO A 330 17.56 4.79 17.22
N LEU A 331 17.80 4.60 18.51
CA LEU A 331 16.89 4.94 19.58
C LEU A 331 16.58 6.44 19.67
N ALA A 332 17.46 7.32 19.18
CA ALA A 332 17.10 8.75 19.15
C ALA A 332 15.98 9.05 18.15
N VAL A 333 16.04 8.45 16.93
CA VAL A 333 15.00 8.59 15.91
C VAL A 333 13.77 7.75 16.23
N PHE A 334 13.95 6.57 16.85
CA PHE A 334 12.87 5.61 17.08
C PHE A 334 12.23 5.72 18.47
N ARG A 335 12.90 6.29 19.49
CA ARG A 335 12.33 6.53 20.85
C ARG A 335 11.16 7.50 20.81
N HIS A 336 11.15 8.48 19.91
CA HIS A 336 10.00 9.35 19.72
C HIS A 336 8.75 8.62 19.21
N GLN A 337 8.89 7.47 18.56
CA GLN A 337 7.73 6.64 18.18
C GLN A 337 7.15 5.86 19.36
N GLU A 338 7.99 5.41 20.28
CA GLU A 338 7.53 4.71 21.49
C GLU A 338 6.90 5.69 22.49
N ASP A 339 7.48 6.86 22.68
CA ASP A 339 6.91 7.93 23.51
C ASP A 339 5.63 8.54 22.89
N GLN A 340 5.54 8.65 21.58
CA GLN A 340 4.30 9.06 20.90
C GLN A 340 3.20 7.99 20.97
N LYS A 341 3.53 6.71 21.03
CA LYS A 341 2.55 5.65 21.32
C LYS A 341 1.94 5.78 22.73
N VAL A 342 2.68 6.38 23.66
CA VAL A 342 2.22 6.60 25.05
C VAL A 342 1.51 7.95 25.23
N THR A 343 1.85 8.96 24.42
CA THR A 343 1.23 10.30 24.47
C THR A 343 0.23 10.57 23.35
N ASP A 344 -0.18 9.53 22.62
CA ASP A 344 -1.14 9.62 21.52
C ASP A 344 -2.52 10.11 22.03
N ALA A 345 -2.58 11.38 22.40
CA ALA A 345 -3.82 12.14 22.36
C ALA A 345 -4.18 12.37 20.87
N ARG A 346 -4.51 11.27 20.17
CA ARG A 346 -5.21 11.36 18.88
C ARG A 346 -6.34 12.36 19.06
N PRO A 347 -6.56 13.28 18.11
CA PRO A 347 -7.77 14.07 18.14
C PRO A 347 -8.90 13.05 18.35
N LYS A 348 -9.68 13.21 19.41
CA LYS A 348 -10.78 12.32 19.76
C LYS A 348 -11.70 12.27 18.55
N ARG A 349 -11.51 11.26 17.69
CA ARG A 349 -12.47 10.99 16.62
C ARG A 349 -13.79 10.73 17.32
N ASP A 350 -14.82 11.44 16.91
CA ASP A 350 -16.17 11.18 17.44
C ASP A 350 -16.48 9.69 17.27
N PRO A 351 -16.83 8.98 18.35
CA PRO A 351 -17.07 7.53 18.29
C PRO A 351 -18.17 7.15 17.28
N GLY A 352 -19.20 7.99 17.12
CA GLY A 352 -20.26 7.80 16.14
C GLY A 352 -19.75 7.87 14.71
N THR A 353 -18.87 8.81 14.42
CA THR A 353 -18.21 8.93 13.11
C THR A 353 -17.34 7.71 12.80
N VAL A 354 -16.60 7.17 13.78
CA VAL A 354 -15.81 5.94 13.60
C VAL A 354 -16.73 4.73 13.32
N GLY A 355 -17.88 4.67 13.99
CA GLY A 355 -18.89 3.63 13.75
C GLY A 355 -19.41 3.67 12.31
N LEU A 356 -19.86 4.85 11.84
CA LEU A 356 -20.35 5.03 10.47
C LEU A 356 -19.26 4.75 9.42
N GLU A 357 -18.04 5.20 9.67
CA GLU A 357 -16.90 4.90 8.80
C GLU A 357 -16.64 3.39 8.69
N SER A 358 -16.76 2.65 9.79
CA SER A 358 -16.62 1.18 9.77
C SER A 358 -17.67 0.51 8.89
N VAL A 359 -18.92 1.01 8.89
CA VAL A 359 -19.99 0.51 8.01
C VAL A 359 -19.69 0.85 6.55
N ARG A 360 -19.23 2.09 6.27
CA ARG A 360 -18.82 2.50 4.92
C ARG A 360 -17.69 1.64 4.37
N LEU A 361 -16.70 1.35 5.18
CA LEU A 361 -15.57 0.48 4.82
C LEU A 361 -16.03 -0.96 4.55
N ALA A 362 -17.01 -1.47 5.31
CA ALA A 362 -17.58 -2.80 5.05
C ALA A 362 -18.29 -2.85 3.69
N SER A 363 -19.04 -1.81 3.33
CA SER A 363 -19.65 -1.71 2.00
C SER A 363 -18.61 -1.72 0.88
N GLN A 364 -17.52 -0.95 1.01
CA GLN A 364 -16.43 -0.93 0.03
C GLN A 364 -15.70 -2.27 -0.07
N ALA A 365 -15.46 -2.94 1.05
CA ALA A 365 -14.83 -4.26 1.06
C ALA A 365 -15.70 -5.31 0.35
N LEU A 366 -17.02 -5.28 0.55
CA LEU A 366 -17.97 -6.14 -0.15
C LEU A 366 -18.00 -5.86 -1.65
N GLU A 367 -17.94 -4.59 -2.06
CA GLU A 367 -17.88 -4.23 -3.48
C GLU A 367 -16.58 -4.71 -4.13
N ALA A 368 -15.43 -4.59 -3.42
CA ALA A 368 -14.15 -5.11 -3.89
C ALA A 368 -14.18 -6.64 -4.06
N VAL A 369 -14.81 -7.36 -3.13
CA VAL A 369 -15.01 -8.81 -3.25
C VAL A 369 -15.90 -9.12 -4.46
N TYR A 370 -17.03 -8.43 -4.61
CA TYR A 370 -17.97 -8.63 -5.72
C TYR A 370 -17.27 -8.43 -7.09
N THR A 371 -16.49 -7.36 -7.23
CA THR A 371 -15.79 -7.06 -8.49
C THR A 371 -14.62 -8.00 -8.78
N SER A 372 -14.03 -8.64 -7.76
CA SER A 372 -12.93 -9.60 -7.90
C SER A 372 -13.39 -11.02 -8.17
N MET A 373 -14.67 -11.34 -7.93
CA MET A 373 -15.23 -12.68 -8.10
C MET A 373 -16.01 -12.81 -9.43
N THR A 374 -15.93 -13.99 -10.00
CA THR A 374 -16.78 -14.42 -11.12
C THR A 374 -17.64 -15.60 -10.69
N PRO A 375 -18.78 -15.88 -11.36
CA PRO A 375 -19.59 -17.07 -11.05
C PRO A 375 -18.79 -18.38 -11.01
N THR A 376 -17.76 -18.50 -11.80
CA THR A 376 -16.90 -19.70 -11.90
C THR A 376 -16.18 -20.05 -10.60
N TYR A 377 -15.96 -19.09 -9.70
CA TYR A 377 -15.40 -19.39 -8.38
C TYR A 377 -16.30 -20.29 -7.54
N TYR A 378 -17.63 -20.17 -7.68
CA TYR A 378 -18.58 -21.03 -6.99
C TYR A 378 -18.77 -22.37 -7.65
N ASP A 379 -18.59 -22.52 -8.96
CA ASP A 379 -18.86 -23.74 -9.70
C ASP A 379 -18.02 -24.91 -9.18
N GLY A 380 -16.73 -24.71 -8.92
CA GLY A 380 -15.86 -25.74 -8.35
C GLY A 380 -16.29 -26.17 -6.95
N ALA A 381 -16.65 -25.21 -6.09
CA ALA A 381 -17.11 -25.50 -4.73
C ALA A 381 -18.46 -26.22 -4.71
N ILE A 382 -19.39 -25.82 -5.57
CA ILE A 382 -20.69 -26.48 -5.76
C ILE A 382 -20.47 -27.92 -6.21
N THR A 383 -19.63 -28.15 -7.20
CA THR A 383 -19.32 -29.47 -7.74
C THR A 383 -18.80 -30.39 -6.65
N LEU A 384 -17.78 -29.97 -5.89
CA LEU A 384 -17.20 -30.77 -4.81
C LEU A 384 -18.22 -31.15 -3.75
N ILE A 385 -19.03 -30.18 -3.29
CA ILE A 385 -20.06 -30.43 -2.26
C ILE A 385 -21.12 -31.39 -2.79
N ARG A 386 -21.59 -31.22 -4.02
CA ARG A 386 -22.61 -32.08 -4.62
C ARG A 386 -22.14 -33.52 -4.87
N GLU A 387 -20.91 -33.68 -5.32
CA GLU A 387 -20.29 -35.01 -5.48
C GLU A 387 -20.14 -35.72 -4.15
N THR A 388 -19.76 -34.99 -3.09
CA THR A 388 -19.70 -35.50 -1.72
C THR A 388 -21.06 -35.98 -1.23
N GLU A 389 -22.09 -35.14 -1.38
CA GLU A 389 -23.47 -35.51 -1.00
C GLU A 389 -24.01 -36.71 -1.77
N ALA A 390 -23.73 -36.79 -3.06
CA ALA A 390 -24.14 -37.94 -3.91
C ALA A 390 -23.56 -39.26 -3.43
N ARG A 391 -22.41 -39.24 -2.75
CA ARG A 391 -21.75 -40.40 -2.13
C ARG A 391 -22.17 -40.62 -0.66
N GLY A 392 -23.07 -39.79 -0.13
CA GLY A 392 -23.50 -39.87 1.26
C GLY A 392 -22.58 -39.19 2.25
N GLY A 393 -21.56 -38.48 1.76
CA GLY A 393 -20.59 -37.69 2.57
C GLY A 393 -21.17 -36.43 3.15
N ARG A 394 -20.36 -35.72 3.92
CA ARG A 394 -20.74 -34.53 4.70
C ARG A 394 -19.87 -33.34 4.33
N THR A 395 -20.39 -32.15 4.65
CA THR A 395 -19.63 -30.90 4.58
C THR A 395 -19.26 -30.47 5.99
N HIS A 396 -17.99 -30.24 6.26
CA HIS A 396 -17.51 -29.67 7.51
C HIS A 396 -17.08 -28.23 7.27
N VAL A 397 -17.26 -27.35 8.27
CA VAL A 397 -16.81 -25.96 8.22
C VAL A 397 -15.89 -25.73 9.40
N THR A 398 -14.74 -25.10 9.16
CA THR A 398 -13.71 -24.92 10.20
C THR A 398 -13.05 -23.54 10.11
N GLY A 399 -12.49 -23.07 11.22
CA GLY A 399 -11.78 -21.80 11.32
C GLY A 399 -11.37 -21.48 12.76
N VAL A 400 -10.40 -20.59 12.94
CA VAL A 400 -9.86 -20.19 14.26
C VAL A 400 -10.25 -18.74 14.58
N GLY A 401 -10.37 -18.41 15.84
CA GLY A 401 -10.62 -17.03 16.31
C GLY A 401 -11.95 -16.46 15.81
N LYS A 402 -11.94 -15.28 15.19
CA LYS A 402 -13.17 -14.66 14.66
C LYS A 402 -13.72 -15.41 13.44
N SER A 403 -12.86 -16.02 12.63
CA SER A 403 -13.27 -16.89 11.51
C SER A 403 -14.03 -18.14 12.00
N ARG A 404 -13.80 -18.61 13.24
CA ARG A 404 -14.59 -19.67 13.89
C ARG A 404 -16.07 -19.29 13.99
N HIS A 405 -16.38 -18.06 14.43
CA HIS A 405 -17.75 -17.59 14.55
C HIS A 405 -18.44 -17.47 13.18
N VAL A 406 -17.70 -17.02 12.17
CA VAL A 406 -18.18 -17.04 10.77
C VAL A 406 -18.44 -18.46 10.30
N GLY A 407 -17.54 -19.40 10.62
CA GLY A 407 -17.69 -20.82 10.30
C GLY A 407 -18.94 -21.46 10.92
N HIS A 408 -19.22 -21.18 12.18
CA HIS A 408 -20.47 -21.61 12.82
C HIS A 408 -21.71 -21.06 12.12
N LYS A 409 -21.70 -19.77 11.77
CA LYS A 409 -22.80 -19.13 11.03
C LYS A 409 -22.96 -19.74 9.64
N LEU A 410 -21.89 -19.99 8.92
CA LEU A 410 -21.92 -20.61 7.61
C LEU A 410 -22.47 -22.05 7.68
N ALA A 411 -22.01 -22.87 8.62
CA ALA A 411 -22.54 -24.21 8.84
C ALA A 411 -24.06 -24.18 9.07
N ALA A 412 -24.55 -23.27 9.92
CA ALA A 412 -25.98 -23.08 10.17
C ALA A 412 -26.75 -22.64 8.93
N THR A 413 -26.19 -21.72 8.10
CA THR A 413 -26.81 -21.31 6.84
C THR A 413 -26.90 -22.47 5.84
N LEU A 414 -25.84 -23.25 5.69
CA LEU A 414 -25.82 -24.45 4.84
C LEU A 414 -26.87 -25.47 5.29
N GLN A 415 -26.97 -25.75 6.60
CA GLN A 415 -27.98 -26.65 7.17
C GLN A 415 -29.40 -26.17 6.84
N SER A 416 -29.68 -24.89 7.04
CA SER A 416 -31.00 -24.30 6.80
C SER A 416 -31.40 -24.28 5.32
N THR A 417 -30.46 -24.48 4.42
CA THR A 417 -30.65 -24.53 2.97
C THR A 417 -30.41 -25.92 2.36
N GLY A 418 -30.40 -26.95 3.22
CA GLY A 418 -30.44 -28.35 2.80
C GLY A 418 -29.08 -29.03 2.62
N THR A 419 -27.96 -28.39 3.00
CA THR A 419 -26.63 -29.02 3.03
C THR A 419 -26.40 -29.64 4.41
N LYS A 420 -25.98 -30.91 4.47
CA LYS A 420 -25.56 -31.56 5.73
C LYS A 420 -24.18 -31.02 6.14
N ALA A 421 -24.17 -29.87 6.79
CA ALA A 421 -22.96 -29.18 7.20
C ALA A 421 -22.79 -29.20 8.73
N TYR A 422 -21.54 -29.31 9.20
CA TYR A 422 -21.20 -29.34 10.63
C TYR A 422 -19.98 -28.46 10.88
N PHE A 423 -19.98 -27.73 11.99
CA PHE A 423 -18.76 -27.03 12.38
C PHE A 423 -17.79 -28.01 13.05
N LEU A 424 -16.52 -27.92 12.70
CA LEU A 424 -15.43 -28.73 13.22
C LEU A 424 -14.36 -27.79 13.81
N ASP A 425 -14.08 -27.94 15.11
CA ASP A 425 -13.02 -27.15 15.74
C ASP A 425 -11.63 -27.67 15.33
N PRO A 426 -10.76 -26.85 14.77
CA PRO A 426 -9.44 -27.31 14.35
C PRO A 426 -8.54 -27.70 15.52
N THR A 427 -8.75 -27.13 16.71
CA THR A 427 -8.00 -27.53 17.91
C THR A 427 -8.38 -28.94 18.35
N ASP A 428 -9.68 -29.22 18.40
CA ASP A 428 -10.19 -30.52 18.78
C ASP A 428 -9.85 -31.61 17.74
N CYS A 429 -9.71 -31.23 16.46
CA CYS A 429 -9.21 -32.13 15.41
C CYS A 429 -7.85 -32.74 15.74
N ASN A 430 -6.97 -31.96 16.35
CA ASN A 430 -5.64 -32.43 16.76
C ASN A 430 -5.68 -33.33 18.00
N HIS A 431 -6.86 -33.45 18.64
CA HIS A 431 -7.10 -34.25 19.83
C HIS A 431 -8.11 -35.39 19.64
N GLY A 432 -8.42 -35.74 18.37
CA GLY A 432 -9.21 -36.91 18.04
C GLY A 432 -10.45 -36.65 17.19
N ASP A 433 -10.97 -35.40 17.16
CA ASP A 433 -12.17 -35.03 16.39
C ASP A 433 -11.98 -35.11 14.87
N SER A 434 -10.73 -35.25 14.39
CA SER A 434 -10.44 -35.60 13.00
C SER A 434 -11.13 -36.89 12.53
N GLY A 435 -11.50 -37.78 13.47
CA GLY A 435 -12.28 -38.99 13.20
C GLY A 435 -13.73 -38.71 12.79
N GLN A 436 -14.25 -37.49 12.91
CA GLN A 436 -15.57 -37.10 12.39
C GLN A 436 -15.60 -36.95 10.86
N VAL A 437 -14.42 -36.84 10.22
CA VAL A 437 -14.27 -36.60 8.79
C VAL A 437 -13.87 -37.89 8.10
N ALA A 438 -14.72 -38.35 7.19
CA ALA A 438 -14.52 -39.55 6.39
C ALA A 438 -13.86 -39.24 5.04
N GLU A 439 -13.33 -40.28 4.39
CA GLU A 439 -12.85 -40.16 3.03
C GLU A 439 -13.93 -39.65 2.08
N GLY A 440 -13.60 -38.62 1.31
CA GLY A 440 -14.53 -37.99 0.36
C GLY A 440 -15.44 -36.92 0.96
N ASP A 441 -15.37 -36.68 2.26
CA ASP A 441 -16.01 -35.48 2.86
C ASP A 441 -15.37 -34.19 2.35
N VAL A 442 -16.11 -33.07 2.42
CA VAL A 442 -15.62 -31.72 2.10
C VAL A 442 -15.42 -30.91 3.37
N VAL A 443 -14.30 -30.23 3.47
CA VAL A 443 -14.01 -29.27 4.56
C VAL A 443 -13.87 -27.87 3.98
N ILE A 444 -14.73 -26.94 4.42
CA ILE A 444 -14.67 -25.50 4.12
C ILE A 444 -13.87 -24.83 5.23
N ALA A 445 -12.68 -24.35 4.91
CA ALA A 445 -11.75 -23.75 5.87
C ALA A 445 -11.69 -22.23 5.71
N LEU A 446 -11.90 -21.49 6.81
CA LEU A 446 -11.89 -20.03 6.84
C LEU A 446 -10.64 -19.52 7.56
N SER A 447 -9.80 -18.76 6.86
CA SER A 447 -8.69 -18.00 7.45
C SER A 447 -8.35 -16.82 6.57
N HIS A 448 -8.38 -15.60 7.11
CA HIS A 448 -8.06 -14.41 6.33
C HIS A 448 -6.61 -14.42 5.84
N SER A 449 -5.64 -14.66 6.73
CA SER A 449 -4.22 -14.77 6.36
C SER A 449 -3.91 -16.03 5.56
N GLY A 450 -4.68 -17.10 5.78
CA GLY A 450 -4.39 -18.43 5.26
C GLY A 450 -3.13 -19.09 5.83
N GLN A 451 -2.58 -18.54 6.93
CA GLN A 451 -1.32 -18.98 7.56
C GLN A 451 -1.52 -19.39 9.04
N THR A 452 -2.76 -19.60 9.47
CA THR A 452 -3.06 -19.98 10.85
C THR A 452 -2.58 -21.39 11.13
N LYS A 453 -1.56 -21.53 11.96
CA LYS A 453 -0.82 -22.79 12.19
C LYS A 453 -1.72 -23.92 12.65
N GLU A 454 -2.56 -23.70 13.66
CA GLU A 454 -3.47 -24.70 14.23
C GLU A 454 -4.47 -25.22 13.18
N LEU A 455 -4.94 -24.31 12.30
CA LEU A 455 -5.82 -24.70 11.19
C LEU A 455 -5.09 -25.55 10.16
N LEU A 456 -3.90 -25.15 9.74
CA LEU A 456 -3.12 -25.87 8.73
C LEU A 456 -2.72 -27.26 9.20
N GLU A 457 -2.34 -27.42 10.47
CA GLU A 457 -2.03 -28.74 11.06
C GLU A 457 -3.24 -29.67 11.06
N ALA A 458 -4.42 -29.16 11.46
CA ALA A 458 -5.66 -29.92 11.41
C ALA A 458 -6.01 -30.32 9.96
N LEU A 459 -5.97 -29.38 9.02
CA LEU A 459 -6.28 -29.63 7.62
C LEU A 459 -5.33 -30.63 6.96
N ALA A 460 -4.05 -30.62 7.32
CA ALA A 460 -3.09 -31.62 6.84
C ALA A 460 -3.48 -33.04 7.28
N THR A 461 -4.02 -33.19 8.48
CA THR A 461 -4.54 -34.49 8.99
C THR A 461 -5.82 -34.88 8.25
N LEU A 462 -6.78 -33.96 8.09
CA LEU A 462 -8.04 -34.22 7.40
C LEU A 462 -7.81 -34.59 5.92
N ARG A 463 -6.84 -33.94 5.26
CA ARG A 463 -6.48 -34.27 3.87
C ARG A 463 -5.85 -35.67 3.75
N ARG A 464 -5.03 -36.08 4.71
CA ARG A 464 -4.52 -37.46 4.77
C ARG A 464 -5.64 -38.50 4.94
N ASN A 465 -6.71 -38.13 5.63
CA ASN A 465 -7.92 -38.94 5.79
C ASN A 465 -8.82 -38.96 4.54
N GLY A 466 -8.40 -38.30 3.44
CA GLY A 466 -9.12 -38.29 2.17
C GLY A 466 -10.15 -37.17 2.01
N ALA A 467 -10.19 -36.17 2.88
CA ALA A 467 -11.07 -35.02 2.75
C ALA A 467 -10.68 -34.12 1.56
N LYS A 468 -11.70 -33.53 0.93
CA LYS A 468 -11.54 -32.43 -0.05
C LYS A 468 -11.61 -31.09 0.66
N LEU A 469 -10.83 -30.10 0.19
CA LEU A 469 -10.71 -28.81 0.86
C LEU A 469 -11.24 -27.67 -0.01
N ILE A 470 -12.06 -26.81 0.57
CA ILE A 470 -12.45 -25.51 0.02
C ILE A 470 -11.94 -24.45 0.99
N SER A 471 -11.17 -23.47 0.51
CA SER A 471 -10.74 -22.35 1.34
C SER A 471 -11.56 -21.09 1.08
N ILE A 472 -11.80 -20.29 2.14
CA ILE A 472 -12.28 -18.91 2.08
C ILE A 472 -11.19 -18.05 2.73
N THR A 473 -10.36 -17.38 1.91
CA THR A 473 -9.15 -16.70 2.37
C THR A 473 -8.90 -15.36 1.66
N GLY A 474 -8.22 -14.43 2.36
CA GLY A 474 -7.78 -13.16 1.81
C GLY A 474 -6.52 -13.24 0.96
N ASN A 475 -5.77 -14.36 1.06
CA ASN A 475 -4.50 -14.54 0.37
C ASN A 475 -4.52 -15.83 -0.47
N ALA A 476 -4.69 -15.67 -1.77
CA ALA A 476 -4.70 -16.77 -2.73
C ALA A 476 -3.34 -17.49 -2.88
N GLY A 477 -2.24 -16.90 -2.43
CA GLY A 477 -0.92 -17.51 -2.38
C GLY A 477 -0.56 -18.13 -1.02
N SER A 478 -1.51 -18.19 -0.08
CA SER A 478 -1.27 -18.77 1.25
C SER A 478 -1.21 -20.29 1.24
N ASP A 479 -0.61 -20.88 2.29
CA ASP A 479 -0.54 -22.32 2.46
C ASP A 479 -1.94 -22.96 2.47
N LEU A 480 -2.93 -22.27 3.07
CA LEU A 480 -4.32 -22.71 3.04
C LEU A 480 -4.85 -22.79 1.61
N ALA A 481 -4.64 -21.77 0.79
CA ALA A 481 -5.09 -21.75 -0.60
C ALA A 481 -4.38 -22.84 -1.43
N LEU A 482 -3.06 -22.96 -1.27
CA LEU A 482 -2.25 -23.95 -2.01
C LEU A 482 -2.60 -25.40 -1.68
N MET A 483 -3.05 -25.67 -0.45
CA MET A 483 -3.49 -27.03 -0.07
C MET A 483 -4.96 -27.33 -0.38
N SER A 484 -5.74 -26.34 -0.84
CA SER A 484 -7.16 -26.47 -1.13
C SER A 484 -7.42 -26.91 -2.57
N ASP A 485 -8.48 -27.70 -2.78
CA ASP A 485 -8.94 -28.10 -4.12
C ASP A 485 -9.66 -26.93 -4.80
N VAL A 486 -10.29 -26.03 -4.02
CA VAL A 486 -10.97 -24.82 -4.49
C VAL A 486 -10.72 -23.68 -3.51
N THR A 487 -10.46 -22.48 -4.02
CA THR A 487 -10.31 -21.27 -3.22
C THR A 487 -11.37 -20.23 -3.60
N LEU A 488 -12.11 -19.75 -2.60
CA LEU A 488 -13.01 -18.61 -2.70
C LEU A 488 -12.29 -17.37 -2.13
N PRO A 489 -11.89 -16.40 -2.98
CA PRO A 489 -11.06 -15.28 -2.55
C PRO A 489 -11.86 -14.22 -1.77
N VAL A 490 -11.26 -13.68 -0.72
CA VAL A 490 -11.78 -12.55 0.07
C VAL A 490 -10.69 -11.51 0.21
N PRO A 491 -10.37 -10.75 -0.85
CA PRO A 491 -9.22 -9.84 -0.89
C PRO A 491 -9.47 -8.57 -0.06
N VAL A 492 -9.42 -8.70 1.27
CA VAL A 492 -9.53 -7.60 2.22
C VAL A 492 -8.14 -7.24 2.73
N ASN A 493 -7.68 -6.03 2.44
CA ASN A 493 -6.31 -5.60 2.76
C ASN A 493 -6.18 -4.90 4.11
N ARG A 494 -7.29 -4.59 4.79
CA ARG A 494 -7.31 -3.92 6.10
C ARG A 494 -8.57 -4.26 6.88
N GLU A 495 -8.54 -4.00 8.17
CA GLU A 495 -9.70 -4.08 9.05
C GLU A 495 -10.23 -2.67 9.40
N ALA A 496 -11.49 -2.57 9.83
CA ALA A 496 -12.07 -1.31 10.27
C ALA A 496 -11.57 -0.90 11.65
N GLY A 497 -11.83 0.36 11.99
CA GLY A 497 -11.49 0.95 13.28
C GLY A 497 -10.11 1.59 13.33
N PRO A 498 -9.82 2.36 14.39
CA PRO A 498 -8.61 3.20 14.47
C PRO A 498 -7.30 2.42 14.45
N LEU A 499 -7.30 1.18 14.91
CA LEU A 499 -6.12 0.32 14.95
C LEU A 499 -6.00 -0.60 13.73
N GLY A 500 -7.11 -0.82 12.97
CA GLY A 500 -7.12 -1.74 11.85
C GLY A 500 -6.78 -3.20 12.19
N LEU A 501 -6.92 -3.61 13.46
CA LEU A 501 -6.48 -4.92 13.97
C LEU A 501 -7.64 -5.90 14.21
N ALA A 502 -8.79 -5.39 14.67
CA ALA A 502 -9.94 -6.25 14.99
C ALA A 502 -10.55 -6.81 13.70
N PRO A 503 -10.66 -8.14 13.53
CA PRO A 503 -11.32 -8.72 12.36
C PRO A 503 -12.77 -8.25 12.26
N THR A 504 -13.04 -7.42 11.26
CA THR A 504 -14.32 -6.76 10.96
C THR A 504 -14.65 -6.90 9.49
N LEU A 505 -13.88 -6.28 8.61
CA LEU A 505 -14.09 -6.32 7.16
C LEU A 505 -13.83 -7.72 6.61
N SER A 506 -12.76 -8.37 7.03
CA SER A 506 -12.44 -9.74 6.63
C SER A 506 -13.54 -10.72 7.00
N THR A 507 -14.07 -10.64 8.22
CA THR A 507 -15.14 -11.54 8.68
C THR A 507 -16.47 -11.24 8.02
N THR A 508 -16.80 -9.96 7.75
CA THR A 508 -17.99 -9.57 7.00
C THR A 508 -17.95 -10.12 5.57
N CYS A 509 -16.82 -10.01 4.89
CA CYS A 509 -16.65 -10.53 3.53
C CYS A 509 -16.61 -12.05 3.49
N GLN A 510 -15.95 -12.74 4.44
CA GLN A 510 -16.00 -14.21 4.56
C GLN A 510 -17.45 -14.69 4.74
N MET A 511 -18.25 -13.99 5.54
CA MET A 511 -19.66 -14.32 5.76
C MET A 511 -20.47 -14.15 4.47
N ALA A 512 -20.29 -13.05 3.75
CA ALA A 512 -20.99 -12.79 2.50
C ALA A 512 -20.67 -13.82 1.40
N VAL A 513 -19.38 -14.16 1.24
CA VAL A 513 -18.93 -15.19 0.27
C VAL A 513 -19.48 -16.57 0.65
N GLY A 514 -19.45 -16.93 1.93
CA GLY A 514 -20.03 -18.19 2.42
C GLY A 514 -21.55 -18.26 2.21
N ASP A 515 -22.28 -17.17 2.46
CA ASP A 515 -23.72 -17.10 2.19
C ASP A 515 -24.02 -17.20 0.68
N GLY A 516 -23.18 -16.58 -0.15
CA GLY A 516 -23.25 -16.72 -1.60
C GLY A 516 -23.16 -18.18 -2.04
N LEU A 517 -22.21 -18.94 -1.47
CA LEU A 517 -22.09 -20.39 -1.71
C LEU A 517 -23.35 -21.16 -1.29
N ALA A 518 -23.89 -20.86 -0.11
CA ALA A 518 -25.12 -21.52 0.36
C ALA A 518 -26.32 -21.22 -0.56
N MET A 519 -26.46 -19.96 -1.04
CA MET A 519 -27.51 -19.59 -1.99
C MET A 519 -27.32 -20.24 -3.36
N ALA A 520 -26.10 -20.33 -3.86
CA ALA A 520 -25.78 -21.00 -5.12
C ALA A 520 -26.11 -22.50 -5.05
N LEU A 521 -25.75 -23.18 -3.96
CA LEU A 521 -26.12 -24.59 -3.70
C LEU A 521 -27.65 -24.77 -3.62
N LYS A 522 -28.36 -23.86 -2.97
CA LYS A 522 -29.81 -23.86 -2.90
C LYS A 522 -30.45 -23.81 -4.28
N VAL A 523 -29.99 -22.93 -5.16
CA VAL A 523 -30.47 -22.82 -6.54
C VAL A 523 -30.15 -24.10 -7.33
N HIS A 524 -28.89 -24.56 -7.22
CA HIS A 524 -28.45 -25.79 -7.91
C HIS A 524 -29.28 -27.03 -7.54
N ARG A 525 -29.78 -27.11 -6.30
CA ARG A 525 -30.65 -28.20 -5.83
C ARG A 525 -32.10 -28.10 -6.26
N GLY A 526 -32.54 -26.95 -6.77
CA GLY A 526 -33.98 -26.66 -6.93
C GLY A 526 -34.73 -26.62 -5.60
N PHE A 527 -34.04 -26.16 -4.51
CA PHE A 527 -34.60 -26.15 -3.15
C PHE A 527 -35.85 -25.24 -3.05
N THR A 528 -36.97 -25.84 -2.70
CA THR A 528 -38.29 -25.19 -2.74
C THR A 528 -38.67 -24.53 -1.41
N PRO A 529 -39.73 -23.69 -1.38
CA PRO A 529 -40.33 -23.21 -0.12
C PRO A 529 -40.81 -24.34 0.78
N GLU A 530 -41.24 -25.46 0.21
CA GLU A 530 -41.65 -26.67 0.89
C GLU A 530 -40.50 -27.31 1.66
N ASP A 531 -39.35 -27.43 1.00
CA ASP A 531 -38.11 -27.92 1.62
C ASP A 531 -37.69 -27.03 2.77
N PHE A 532 -37.73 -25.69 2.58
CA PHE A 532 -37.39 -24.73 3.62
C PHE A 532 -38.27 -24.88 4.86
N ARG A 533 -39.57 -25.16 4.67
CA ARG A 533 -40.55 -25.39 5.74
C ARG A 533 -40.21 -26.63 6.57
N GLN A 534 -39.73 -27.69 5.94
CA GLN A 534 -39.32 -28.90 6.62
C GLN A 534 -38.20 -28.63 7.64
N TYR A 535 -37.29 -27.72 7.31
CA TYR A 535 -36.18 -27.34 8.19
C TYR A 535 -36.51 -26.23 9.19
N HIS A 536 -37.65 -25.50 9.00
CA HIS A 536 -38.11 -24.38 9.84
C HIS A 536 -39.59 -24.51 10.26
N PRO A 537 -39.94 -25.56 11.02
CA PRO A 537 -41.36 -25.84 11.28
C PRO A 537 -42.05 -24.81 12.21
N SER A 538 -41.31 -24.07 13.04
CA SER A 538 -41.88 -23.29 14.16
C SER A 538 -41.41 -21.83 14.23
N GLY A 539 -40.81 -21.24 13.22
CA GLY A 539 -40.38 -19.83 13.22
C GLY A 539 -41.37 -18.88 12.53
N SER A 540 -41.16 -17.56 12.66
CA SER A 540 -41.94 -16.53 11.93
C SER A 540 -41.92 -16.74 10.41
N LEU A 541 -40.83 -17.27 9.87
CA LEU A 541 -40.69 -17.63 8.47
C LEU A 541 -41.51 -18.86 8.08
N GLY A 542 -41.58 -19.88 8.94
CA GLY A 542 -42.42 -21.06 8.74
C GLY A 542 -43.92 -20.69 8.77
N LYS A 543 -44.34 -19.79 9.67
CA LYS A 543 -45.70 -19.26 9.73
C LYS A 543 -46.09 -18.49 8.46
N ARG A 544 -45.22 -17.59 7.96
CA ARG A 544 -45.45 -16.86 6.68
C ARG A 544 -45.62 -17.78 5.47
N LEU A 545 -44.88 -18.90 5.43
CA LEU A 545 -45.02 -19.88 4.35
C LEU A 545 -46.30 -20.72 4.47
N ASN A 546 -46.85 -20.90 5.69
CA ASN A 546 -48.14 -21.55 5.92
C ASN A 546 -49.30 -20.66 5.51
N GLU A 547 -49.24 -19.35 5.75
CA GLU A 547 -50.28 -18.36 5.39
C GLU A 547 -50.40 -18.17 3.86
N ARG A 548 -49.30 -18.30 3.10
CA ARG A 548 -49.34 -18.22 1.63
C ARG A 548 -49.97 -19.44 0.92
N LYS A 549 -50.27 -20.54 1.62
CA LYS A 549 -51.01 -21.69 1.06
C LYS A 549 -52.53 -21.56 1.22
N GLY A 550 -53.00 -20.61 2.03
CA GLY A 550 -54.43 -20.36 2.26
C GLY A 550 -55.02 -19.24 1.40
N SER A 551 -54.24 -18.61 0.56
CA SER A 551 -54.64 -17.63 -0.46
C SER A 551 -54.31 -18.18 -1.87
#